data_7994668ce5b44e929a4661634367e391
#
_entry.id   7994668ce5b44e929a4661634367e391
#
_cell.length_a   1.000
_cell.length_b   1.000
_cell.length_c   1.000
_cell.angle_alpha   90.00
_cell.angle_beta   90.00
_cell.angle_gamma   90.00
#
_symmetry.space_group_name_H-M   'P 1'
#
loop_
_entity.id
_entity.type
_entity.pdbx_description
1 polymer ?
#
loop_
_entity_poly.entity_id
_entity_poly.type
_entity_poly.pdbx_seq_one_letter_code
_entity_poly.pdbx_strand_id
1 'polypeptide(L)'
;MCRGVVGAGDGRRVSIADLLFGPFSFGFMRRALAGCLALSLAAPPLGVFLVIRRMSLTADVLQHGILPGVAIGAAVGGLSLVAMGTGGLVAGLLVALIAGLLARATDGREDSQFAGVYLIALAAGVAIASRQRGLDLTHLLFGSVLAVDNPAMLLMAGVSSVAIVGLAVIWRPLILESVDPSFLAAQRGGGLWWHAAFMALVVLCVVGGFAALGTLMSVGLMMLPAIAARHWSGHLAGQVRAAVVVACLSSWAGLLLSFHADLPAGPAILLVAGGIWLASVAVGPRESLIGRAWLDVKRP
;
A
#
# COMPACT_ATOMS: atom_id res chain seq x y z
N MET A 1 -10.66 12.28 24.05
CA MET A 1 -10.85 12.22 25.51
C MET A 1 -9.69 11.44 26.16
N CYS A 2 -8.42 11.85 25.91
CA CYS A 2 -7.21 11.24 26.51
C CYS A 2 -6.25 12.27 27.08
N ARG A 3 -6.73 13.42 27.53
CA ARG A 3 -5.93 14.49 28.16
C ARG A 3 -5.59 14.25 29.64
N GLY A 4 -5.77 13.04 30.18
CA GLY A 4 -5.78 12.77 31.62
C GLY A 4 -4.70 11.82 32.17
N VAL A 5 -3.68 11.41 31.42
CA VAL A 5 -2.70 10.42 31.93
C VAL A 5 -1.23 10.90 31.88
N VAL A 6 -0.98 12.15 31.62
CA VAL A 6 0.32 12.74 31.98
C VAL A 6 0.17 13.30 33.38
N GLY A 7 0.43 12.45 34.36
CA GLY A 7 0.37 12.80 35.78
C GLY A 7 1.25 14.01 36.06
N ALA A 8 0.62 15.09 36.51
CA ALA A 8 1.27 16.18 37.19
C ALA A 8 1.90 15.63 38.50
N GLY A 9 3.23 15.47 38.54
CA GLY A 9 3.89 15.14 39.79
C GLY A 9 5.14 14.28 39.66
N ASP A 10 6.07 14.64 38.82
CA ASP A 10 7.49 14.42 39.08
C ASP A 10 8.31 15.21 38.05
N GLY A 11 9.20 16.08 38.52
CA GLY A 11 10.05 16.94 37.70
C GLY A 11 11.13 16.19 36.90
N ARG A 12 10.83 14.99 36.39
CA ARG A 12 11.68 14.26 35.45
C ARG A 12 11.66 14.96 34.12
N ARG A 13 12.80 15.40 33.68
CA ARG A 13 12.99 15.82 32.29
C ARG A 13 12.48 14.66 31.40
N VAL A 14 11.42 14.90 30.66
CA VAL A 14 10.91 13.91 29.68
C VAL A 14 12.08 13.57 28.76
N SER A 15 12.60 12.37 28.89
CA SER A 15 13.72 11.92 28.06
C SER A 15 13.24 11.81 26.60
N ILE A 16 14.13 12.15 25.67
CA ILE A 16 13.85 11.92 24.23
C ILE A 16 13.48 10.44 24.00
N ALA A 17 14.08 9.53 24.77
CA ALA A 17 13.72 8.11 24.73
C ALA A 17 12.27 7.84 25.16
N ASP A 18 11.76 8.54 26.18
CA ASP A 18 10.37 8.40 26.63
C ASP A 18 9.38 8.94 25.59
N LEU A 19 9.73 9.99 24.85
CA LEU A 19 8.95 10.52 23.74
C LEU A 19 8.91 9.55 22.54
N LEU A 20 10.00 8.88 22.22
CA LEU A 20 10.13 8.00 21.06
C LEU A 20 9.62 6.58 21.32
N PHE A 21 9.77 6.06 22.53
CA PHE A 21 9.45 4.67 22.87
C PHE A 21 8.29 4.53 23.87
N GLY A 22 7.99 5.59 24.62
CA GLY A 22 6.90 5.61 25.59
C GLY A 22 5.53 5.19 25.00
N PRO A 23 5.13 5.70 23.83
CA PRO A 23 3.87 5.29 23.19
C PRO A 23 3.78 3.80 22.90
N PHE A 24 4.90 3.13 22.63
CA PHE A 24 4.94 1.69 22.33
C PHE A 24 4.89 0.80 23.58
N SER A 25 4.82 1.38 24.78
CA SER A 25 4.46 0.62 25.99
C SER A 25 3.01 0.13 25.95
N PHE A 26 2.12 0.82 25.22
CA PHE A 26 0.72 0.43 25.04
C PHE A 26 0.57 -0.74 24.06
N GLY A 27 -0.23 -1.76 24.45
CA GLY A 27 -0.40 -2.96 23.64
C GLY A 27 -1.02 -2.72 22.26
N PHE A 28 -1.93 -1.75 22.13
CA PHE A 28 -2.54 -1.38 20.85
C PHE A 28 -1.51 -0.74 19.89
N MET A 29 -0.62 0.11 20.40
CA MET A 29 0.44 0.73 19.59
C MET A 29 1.45 -0.30 19.05
N ARG A 30 1.81 -1.30 19.88
CA ARG A 30 2.69 -2.39 19.44
C ARG A 30 2.05 -3.24 18.35
N ARG A 31 0.74 -3.56 18.48
CA ARG A 31 0.02 -4.29 17.44
C ARG A 31 -0.08 -3.49 16.15
N ALA A 32 -0.43 -2.21 16.25
CA ALA A 32 -0.48 -1.30 15.11
C ALA A 32 0.89 -1.24 14.39
N LEU A 33 1.97 -1.04 15.15
CA LEU A 33 3.31 -1.01 14.59
C LEU A 33 3.69 -2.34 13.91
N ALA A 34 3.44 -3.47 14.57
CA ALA A 34 3.74 -4.78 14.00
C ALA A 34 3.01 -5.02 12.67
N GLY A 35 1.72 -4.67 12.61
CA GLY A 35 0.94 -4.77 11.38
C GLY A 35 1.42 -3.83 10.28
N CYS A 36 1.70 -2.57 10.61
CA CYS A 36 2.25 -1.61 9.66
C CYS A 36 3.64 -2.05 9.15
N LEU A 37 4.51 -2.57 10.01
CA LEU A 37 5.82 -3.09 9.61
C LEU A 37 5.69 -4.33 8.72
N ALA A 38 4.79 -5.26 9.03
CA ALA A 38 4.53 -6.42 8.17
C ALA A 38 4.12 -5.97 6.76
N LEU A 39 3.20 -5.02 6.64
CA LEU A 39 2.81 -4.47 5.34
C LEU A 39 3.93 -3.66 4.68
N SER A 40 4.75 -2.93 5.46
CA SER A 40 5.91 -2.17 4.97
C SER A 40 7.00 -3.05 4.36
N LEU A 41 7.07 -4.32 4.73
CA LEU A 41 8.00 -5.29 4.13
C LEU A 41 7.47 -5.86 2.81
N ALA A 42 6.15 -5.99 2.67
CA ALA A 42 5.51 -6.69 1.55
C ALA A 42 5.03 -5.76 0.44
N ALA A 43 4.36 -4.66 0.77
CA ALA A 43 3.69 -3.80 -0.20
C ALA A 43 4.65 -2.90 -1.01
N PRO A 44 5.64 -2.20 -0.42
CA PRO A 44 6.53 -1.31 -1.18
C PRO A 44 7.34 -2.00 -2.28
N PRO A 45 7.85 -3.24 -2.13
CA PRO A 45 8.48 -3.97 -3.21
C PRO A 45 7.57 -4.15 -4.43
N LEU A 46 6.28 -4.47 -4.23
CA LEU A 46 5.29 -4.54 -5.31
C LEU A 46 5.06 -3.16 -5.94
N GLY A 47 4.99 -2.11 -5.12
CA GLY A 47 4.89 -0.73 -5.58
C GLY A 47 6.07 -0.31 -6.47
N VAL A 48 7.30 -0.73 -6.16
CA VAL A 48 8.48 -0.46 -7.00
C VAL A 48 8.29 -1.05 -8.40
N PHE A 49 7.79 -2.29 -8.52
CA PHE A 49 7.52 -2.89 -9.83
C PHE A 49 6.39 -2.18 -10.58
N LEU A 50 5.33 -1.75 -9.88
CA LEU A 50 4.26 -0.94 -10.49
C LEU A 50 4.81 0.37 -11.05
N VAL A 51 5.67 1.07 -10.29
CA VAL A 51 6.30 2.32 -10.73
C VAL A 51 7.19 2.11 -11.95
N ILE A 52 8.01 1.05 -11.97
CA ILE A 52 8.88 0.71 -13.11
C ILE A 52 8.06 0.40 -14.36
N ARG A 53 6.95 -0.29 -14.21
CA ARG A 53 6.01 -0.63 -15.31
C ARG A 53 5.12 0.53 -15.74
N ARG A 54 5.25 1.70 -15.13
CA ARG A 54 4.41 2.89 -15.36
C ARG A 54 2.93 2.66 -15.06
N MET A 55 2.64 1.78 -14.10
CA MET A 55 1.32 1.41 -13.62
C MET A 55 1.07 1.96 -12.21
N SER A 56 1.52 3.18 -11.94
CA SER A 56 1.47 3.77 -10.58
C SER A 56 0.04 4.01 -10.07
N LEU A 57 -0.94 4.18 -10.95
CA LEU A 57 -2.34 4.36 -10.59
C LEU A 57 -3.09 3.03 -10.40
N THR A 58 -2.52 1.91 -10.87
CA THR A 58 -3.21 0.61 -10.83
C THR A 58 -3.53 0.15 -9.41
N ALA A 59 -2.68 0.44 -8.43
CA ALA A 59 -2.95 0.08 -7.03
C ALA A 59 -4.17 0.83 -6.48
N ASP A 60 -4.30 2.13 -6.80
CA ASP A 60 -5.44 2.97 -6.40
C ASP A 60 -6.73 2.52 -7.10
N VAL A 61 -6.63 2.23 -8.38
CA VAL A 61 -7.70 1.67 -9.20
C VAL A 61 -8.21 0.33 -8.63
N LEU A 62 -7.31 -0.58 -8.29
CA LEU A 62 -7.66 -1.87 -7.68
C LEU A 62 -8.33 -1.69 -6.32
N GLN A 63 -7.85 -0.76 -5.50
CA GLN A 63 -8.44 -0.48 -4.18
C GLN A 63 -9.92 -0.11 -4.27
N HIS A 64 -10.30 0.70 -5.25
CA HIS A 64 -11.69 1.05 -5.45
C HIS A 64 -12.47 -0.06 -6.20
N GLY A 65 -11.79 -0.82 -7.04
CA GLY A 65 -12.36 -1.96 -7.76
C GLY A 65 -12.75 -3.14 -6.88
N ILE A 66 -12.22 -3.24 -5.66
CA ILE A 66 -12.60 -4.28 -4.70
C ILE A 66 -13.94 -4.00 -3.98
N LEU A 67 -14.43 -2.77 -4.00
CA LEU A 67 -15.62 -2.35 -3.23
C LEU A 67 -16.87 -3.20 -3.49
N PRO A 68 -17.24 -3.58 -4.75
CA PRO A 68 -18.40 -4.43 -4.96
C PRO A 68 -18.30 -5.76 -4.23
N GLY A 69 -17.11 -6.38 -4.24
CA GLY A 69 -16.87 -7.65 -3.58
C GLY A 69 -16.91 -7.52 -2.06
N VAL A 70 -16.35 -6.45 -1.50
CA VAL A 70 -16.45 -6.16 -0.07
C VAL A 70 -17.91 -5.96 0.34
N ALA A 71 -18.69 -5.22 -0.45
CA ALA A 71 -20.12 -5.01 -0.19
C ALA A 71 -20.92 -6.32 -0.28
N ILE A 72 -20.66 -7.17 -1.27
CA ILE A 72 -21.30 -8.48 -1.37
C ILE A 72 -20.87 -9.38 -0.20
N GLY A 73 -19.59 -9.41 0.14
CA GLY A 73 -19.07 -10.16 1.27
C GLY A 73 -19.75 -9.76 2.58
N ALA A 74 -19.92 -8.45 2.81
CA ALA A 74 -20.65 -7.91 3.96
C ALA A 74 -22.15 -8.30 3.94
N ALA A 75 -22.79 -8.35 2.77
CA ALA A 75 -24.19 -8.74 2.65
C ALA A 75 -24.42 -10.23 2.99
N VAL A 76 -23.48 -11.11 2.61
CA VAL A 76 -23.62 -12.57 2.77
C VAL A 76 -23.11 -13.04 4.13
N GLY A 77 -21.96 -12.54 4.57
CA GLY A 77 -21.29 -12.99 5.80
C GLY A 77 -21.27 -11.98 6.94
N GLY A 78 -22.06 -10.89 6.83
CA GLY A 78 -22.04 -9.81 7.80
C GLY A 78 -20.73 -9.01 7.78
N LEU A 79 -20.49 -8.20 8.84
CA LEU A 79 -19.27 -7.39 8.97
C LEU A 79 -18.05 -8.25 9.39
N SER A 80 -17.94 -9.46 8.87
CA SER A 80 -16.82 -10.36 9.12
C SER A 80 -15.62 -9.96 8.25
N LEU A 81 -14.45 -9.79 8.89
CA LEU A 81 -13.18 -9.51 8.20
C LEU A 81 -12.89 -10.52 7.09
N VAL A 82 -13.20 -11.80 7.34
CA VAL A 82 -12.99 -12.89 6.38
C VAL A 82 -13.94 -12.78 5.18
N ALA A 83 -15.24 -12.55 5.44
CA ALA A 83 -16.24 -12.46 4.36
C ALA A 83 -15.99 -11.23 3.47
N MET A 84 -15.68 -10.08 4.07
CA MET A 84 -15.36 -8.85 3.35
C MET A 84 -14.01 -8.98 2.60
N GLY A 85 -13.00 -9.58 3.24
CA GLY A 85 -11.69 -9.81 2.64
C GLY A 85 -11.74 -10.78 1.46
N THR A 86 -12.44 -11.90 1.58
CA THR A 86 -12.62 -12.87 0.48
C THR A 86 -13.43 -12.29 -0.68
N GLY A 87 -14.51 -11.56 -0.38
CA GLY A 87 -15.28 -10.85 -1.40
C GLY A 87 -14.44 -9.82 -2.14
N GLY A 88 -13.68 -9.00 -1.41
CA GLY A 88 -12.75 -8.03 -1.98
C GLY A 88 -11.65 -8.69 -2.84
N LEU A 89 -11.07 -9.79 -2.38
CA LEU A 89 -10.07 -10.54 -3.12
C LEU A 89 -10.62 -11.06 -4.45
N VAL A 90 -11.79 -11.68 -4.44
CA VAL A 90 -12.45 -12.18 -5.66
C VAL A 90 -12.73 -11.02 -6.63
N ALA A 91 -13.32 -9.93 -6.16
CA ALA A 91 -13.60 -8.77 -7.00
C ALA A 91 -12.33 -8.13 -7.57
N GLY A 92 -11.31 -7.94 -6.75
CA GLY A 92 -10.02 -7.39 -7.19
C GLY A 92 -9.34 -8.26 -8.25
N LEU A 93 -9.35 -9.58 -8.09
CA LEU A 93 -8.83 -10.52 -9.08
C LEU A 93 -9.64 -10.47 -10.38
N LEU A 94 -10.97 -10.36 -10.31
CA LEU A 94 -11.83 -10.21 -11.48
C LEU A 94 -11.55 -8.90 -12.22
N VAL A 95 -11.41 -7.78 -11.50
CA VAL A 95 -11.05 -6.47 -12.08
C VAL A 95 -9.70 -6.57 -12.79
N ALA A 96 -8.68 -7.14 -12.11
CA ALA A 96 -7.36 -7.32 -12.69
C ALA A 96 -7.38 -8.22 -13.94
N LEU A 97 -8.12 -9.33 -13.88
CA LEU A 97 -8.26 -10.26 -15.01
C LEU A 97 -8.96 -9.59 -16.20
N ILE A 98 -10.12 -8.95 -15.97
CA ILE A 98 -10.89 -8.30 -17.05
C ILE A 98 -10.07 -7.17 -17.68
N ALA A 99 -9.45 -6.30 -16.86
CA ALA A 99 -8.62 -5.20 -17.36
C ALA A 99 -7.42 -5.71 -18.18
N GLY A 100 -6.74 -6.74 -17.70
CA GLY A 100 -5.61 -7.35 -18.40
C GLY A 100 -6.02 -8.05 -19.70
N LEU A 101 -7.18 -8.70 -19.76
CA LEU A 101 -7.71 -9.31 -20.99
C LEU A 101 -8.12 -8.23 -22.01
N LEU A 102 -8.80 -7.17 -21.55
CA LEU A 102 -9.19 -6.05 -22.42
C LEU A 102 -7.97 -5.33 -22.99
N ALA A 103 -6.94 -5.08 -22.19
CA ALA A 103 -5.70 -4.45 -22.65
C ALA A 103 -5.05 -5.21 -23.81
N ARG A 104 -5.06 -6.53 -23.73
CA ARG A 104 -4.51 -7.42 -24.76
C ARG A 104 -5.41 -7.50 -26.00
N ALA A 105 -6.74 -7.50 -25.81
CA ALA A 105 -7.70 -7.62 -26.91
C ALA A 105 -7.80 -6.32 -27.74
N THR A 106 -7.45 -5.17 -27.16
CA THR A 106 -7.66 -3.85 -27.80
C THR A 106 -6.35 -3.14 -28.15
N ASP A 107 -5.18 -3.78 -27.99
CA ASP A 107 -3.85 -3.15 -28.10
C ASP A 107 -3.76 -1.81 -27.31
N GLY A 108 -4.65 -1.65 -26.34
CA GLY A 108 -4.76 -0.46 -25.51
C GLY A 108 -3.72 -0.46 -24.39
N ARG A 109 -3.46 0.75 -23.85
CA ARG A 109 -2.62 0.86 -22.65
C ARG A 109 -3.35 0.21 -21.48
N GLU A 110 -2.67 -0.66 -20.78
CA GLU A 110 -3.20 -1.43 -19.67
C GLU A 110 -3.82 -0.51 -18.59
N ASP A 111 -3.16 0.60 -18.29
CA ASP A 111 -3.59 1.63 -17.33
C ASP A 111 -4.99 2.20 -17.67
N SER A 112 -5.28 2.40 -18.98
CA SER A 112 -6.58 2.91 -19.44
C SER A 112 -7.69 1.87 -19.27
N GLN A 113 -7.40 0.59 -19.50
CA GLN A 113 -8.38 -0.48 -19.34
C GLN A 113 -8.70 -0.70 -17.85
N PHE A 114 -7.69 -0.63 -17.00
CA PHE A 114 -7.89 -0.62 -15.55
C PHE A 114 -8.82 0.52 -15.13
N ALA A 115 -8.61 1.74 -15.63
CA ALA A 115 -9.46 2.88 -15.32
C ALA A 115 -10.92 2.68 -15.74
N GLY A 116 -11.18 2.12 -16.91
CA GLY A 116 -12.54 1.82 -17.38
C GLY A 116 -13.24 0.76 -16.53
N VAL A 117 -12.59 -0.37 -16.29
CA VAL A 117 -13.16 -1.48 -15.52
C VAL A 117 -13.42 -1.08 -14.07
N TYR A 118 -12.50 -0.33 -13.48
CA TYR A 118 -12.66 0.13 -12.10
C TYR A 118 -13.84 1.07 -11.93
N LEU A 119 -14.09 2.00 -12.86
CA LEU A 119 -15.24 2.91 -12.77
C LEU A 119 -16.57 2.14 -12.75
N ILE A 120 -16.69 1.10 -13.56
CA ILE A 120 -17.86 0.21 -13.56
C ILE A 120 -17.96 -0.53 -12.22
N ALA A 121 -16.85 -1.10 -11.74
CA ALA A 121 -16.80 -1.79 -10.46
C ALA A 121 -17.14 -0.85 -9.29
N LEU A 122 -16.59 0.36 -9.26
CA LEU A 122 -16.88 1.36 -8.25
C LEU A 122 -18.37 1.71 -8.23
N ALA A 123 -18.96 2.00 -9.41
CA ALA A 123 -20.38 2.32 -9.52
C ALA A 123 -21.25 1.15 -9.02
N ALA A 124 -20.92 -0.08 -9.38
CA ALA A 124 -21.60 -1.27 -8.87
C ALA A 124 -21.45 -1.42 -7.36
N GLY A 125 -20.24 -1.22 -6.82
CA GLY A 125 -19.97 -1.28 -5.40
C GLY A 125 -20.77 -0.28 -4.59
N VAL A 126 -20.79 0.98 -5.03
CA VAL A 126 -21.60 2.04 -4.39
C VAL A 126 -23.09 1.72 -4.48
N ALA A 127 -23.58 1.25 -5.64
CA ALA A 127 -25.00 0.87 -5.82
C ALA A 127 -25.40 -0.31 -4.92
N ILE A 128 -24.53 -1.27 -4.67
CA ILE A 128 -24.79 -2.38 -3.74
C ILE A 128 -24.75 -1.89 -2.31
N ALA A 129 -23.71 -1.15 -1.93
CA ALA A 129 -23.51 -0.64 -0.59
C ALA A 129 -24.63 0.30 -0.15
N SER A 130 -25.15 1.14 -1.05
CA SER A 130 -26.27 2.07 -0.75
C SER A 130 -27.57 1.39 -0.35
N ARG A 131 -27.74 0.12 -0.70
CA ARG A 131 -28.92 -0.68 -0.32
C ARG A 131 -28.76 -1.35 1.04
N GLN A 132 -27.57 -1.35 1.61
CA GLN A 132 -27.28 -2.01 2.89
C GLN A 132 -27.40 -1.01 4.03
N ARG A 133 -28.36 -1.22 4.92
CA ARG A 133 -28.52 -0.42 6.15
C ARG A 133 -27.43 -0.81 7.14
N GLY A 134 -26.52 0.14 7.49
CA GLY A 134 -25.47 -0.07 8.50
C GLY A 134 -24.04 -0.19 7.98
N LEU A 135 -23.81 -0.14 6.68
CA LEU A 135 -22.46 0.04 6.14
C LEU A 135 -22.08 1.52 6.20
N ASP A 136 -21.26 1.87 7.16
CA ASP A 136 -20.63 3.20 7.19
C ASP A 136 -19.41 3.18 6.26
N LEU A 137 -19.61 3.71 5.04
CA LEU A 137 -18.56 3.82 4.03
C LEU A 137 -17.38 4.66 4.53
N THR A 138 -17.62 5.62 5.41
CA THR A 138 -16.56 6.47 5.97
C THR A 138 -15.62 5.64 6.84
N HIS A 139 -16.17 4.74 7.67
CA HIS A 139 -15.37 3.85 8.50
C HIS A 139 -14.56 2.84 7.67
N LEU A 140 -15.13 2.37 6.55
CA LEU A 140 -14.44 1.50 5.60
C LEU A 140 -13.28 2.22 4.87
N LEU A 141 -13.49 3.50 4.51
CA LEU A 141 -12.49 4.28 3.77
C LEU A 141 -11.29 4.67 4.65
N PHE A 142 -11.52 5.11 5.87
CA PHE A 142 -10.44 5.60 6.73
C PHE A 142 -9.81 4.52 7.61
N GLY A 143 -10.51 3.39 7.80
CA GLY A 143 -10.03 2.30 8.65
C GLY A 143 -9.76 2.75 10.10
N SER A 144 -9.26 1.85 10.91
CA SER A 144 -8.83 2.14 12.28
C SER A 144 -7.52 1.40 12.58
N VAL A 145 -6.40 2.01 12.19
CA VAL A 145 -5.05 1.44 12.40
C VAL A 145 -4.79 1.13 13.89
N LEU A 146 -5.35 1.94 14.79
CA LEU A 146 -5.17 1.75 16.24
C LEU A 146 -6.11 0.67 16.82
N ALA A 147 -7.15 0.27 16.09
CA ALA A 147 -8.09 -0.78 16.51
C ALA A 147 -7.71 -2.16 15.94
N VAL A 148 -6.48 -2.35 15.48
CA VAL A 148 -6.00 -3.66 15.00
C VAL A 148 -6.08 -4.68 16.11
N ASP A 149 -6.97 -5.66 15.92
CA ASP A 149 -7.14 -6.82 16.79
C ASP A 149 -6.21 -7.97 16.38
N ASN A 150 -6.21 -9.06 17.15
CA ASN A 150 -5.36 -10.21 16.85
C ASN A 150 -5.69 -10.87 15.50
N PRO A 151 -6.97 -11.06 15.09
CA PRO A 151 -7.31 -11.56 13.76
C PRO A 151 -6.78 -10.69 12.62
N ALA A 152 -6.92 -9.36 12.71
CA ALA A 152 -6.40 -8.44 11.70
C ALA A 152 -4.87 -8.48 11.60
N MET A 153 -4.18 -8.59 12.74
CA MET A 153 -2.72 -8.74 12.79
C MET A 153 -2.26 -10.05 12.13
N LEU A 154 -2.95 -11.17 12.40
CA LEU A 154 -2.65 -12.46 11.78
C LEU A 154 -2.91 -12.42 10.28
N LEU A 155 -3.99 -11.77 9.83
CA LEU A 155 -4.30 -11.58 8.43
C LEU A 155 -3.19 -10.78 7.73
N MET A 156 -2.76 -9.65 8.32
CA MET A 156 -1.66 -8.86 7.76
C MET A 156 -0.35 -9.65 7.69
N ALA A 157 -0.01 -10.38 8.74
CA ALA A 157 1.18 -11.22 8.76
C ALA A 157 1.11 -12.32 7.69
N GLY A 158 -0.04 -12.97 7.53
CA GLY A 158 -0.28 -13.99 6.51
C GLY A 158 -0.17 -13.42 5.10
N VAL A 159 -0.88 -12.32 4.81
CA VAL A 159 -0.83 -11.63 3.52
C VAL A 159 0.60 -11.18 3.19
N SER A 160 1.28 -10.56 4.15
CA SER A 160 2.66 -10.10 3.96
C SER A 160 3.61 -11.26 3.70
N SER A 161 3.46 -12.38 4.41
CA SER A 161 4.29 -13.57 4.19
C SER A 161 4.07 -14.16 2.81
N VAL A 162 2.81 -14.31 2.38
CA VAL A 162 2.47 -14.81 1.04
C VAL A 162 3.00 -13.86 -0.04
N ALA A 163 2.86 -12.55 0.16
CA ALA A 163 3.34 -11.57 -0.80
C ALA A 163 4.88 -11.57 -0.93
N ILE A 164 5.61 -11.65 0.17
CA ILE A 164 7.08 -11.72 0.16
C ILE A 164 7.56 -13.01 -0.51
N VAL A 165 7.01 -14.16 -0.12
CA VAL A 165 7.38 -15.45 -0.71
C VAL A 165 6.98 -15.50 -2.19
N GLY A 166 5.76 -15.09 -2.52
CA GLY A 166 5.28 -15.01 -3.89
C GLY A 166 6.16 -14.11 -4.76
N LEU A 167 6.49 -12.92 -4.27
CA LEU A 167 7.39 -12.02 -4.98
C LEU A 167 8.79 -12.61 -5.16
N ALA A 168 9.32 -13.30 -4.14
CA ALA A 168 10.63 -13.98 -4.24
C ALA A 168 10.62 -15.07 -5.33
N VAL A 169 9.54 -15.84 -5.45
CA VAL A 169 9.38 -16.88 -6.48
C VAL A 169 9.30 -16.27 -7.88
N ILE A 170 8.52 -15.19 -8.06
CA ILE A 170 8.33 -14.56 -9.37
C ILE A 170 9.37 -13.47 -9.67
N TRP A 171 10.35 -13.25 -8.80
CA TRP A 171 11.33 -12.16 -8.89
C TRP A 171 12.07 -12.13 -10.24
N ARG A 172 12.62 -13.27 -10.65
CA ARG A 172 13.39 -13.38 -11.92
C ARG A 172 12.50 -13.15 -13.15
N PRO A 173 11.35 -13.86 -13.32
CA PRO A 173 10.43 -13.60 -14.42
C PRO A 173 9.96 -12.16 -14.47
N LEU A 174 9.71 -11.55 -13.31
CA LEU A 174 9.20 -10.18 -13.21
C LEU A 174 10.21 -9.14 -13.70
N ILE A 175 11.49 -9.33 -13.41
CA ILE A 175 12.57 -8.49 -13.94
C ILE A 175 12.64 -8.63 -15.48
N LEU A 176 12.62 -9.85 -15.98
CA LEU A 176 12.68 -10.11 -17.44
C LEU A 176 11.49 -9.46 -18.15
N GLU A 177 10.29 -9.58 -17.62
CA GLU A 177 9.08 -8.95 -18.17
C GLU A 177 9.15 -7.42 -18.12
N SER A 178 9.83 -6.85 -17.12
CA SER A 178 9.97 -5.39 -16.98
C SER A 178 11.02 -4.80 -17.92
N VAL A 179 12.00 -5.61 -18.36
CA VAL A 179 13.12 -5.17 -19.24
C VAL A 179 12.81 -5.47 -20.71
N ASP A 180 12.34 -6.66 -21.00
CA ASP A 180 12.00 -7.10 -22.37
C ASP A 180 10.73 -7.96 -22.37
N PRO A 181 9.55 -7.33 -22.49
CA PRO A 181 8.27 -8.04 -22.55
C PRO A 181 8.18 -8.97 -23.77
N SER A 182 8.84 -8.61 -24.90
CA SER A 182 8.79 -9.35 -26.15
C SER A 182 9.54 -10.67 -26.06
N PHE A 183 10.66 -10.69 -25.37
CA PHE A 183 11.43 -11.91 -25.11
C PHE A 183 10.62 -12.93 -24.29
N LEU A 184 9.93 -12.47 -23.29
CA LEU A 184 9.10 -13.36 -22.45
C LEU A 184 7.87 -13.87 -23.20
N ALA A 185 7.27 -13.05 -24.06
CA ALA A 185 6.15 -13.45 -24.91
C ALA A 185 6.54 -14.53 -25.93
N ALA A 186 7.78 -14.51 -26.44
CA ALA A 186 8.30 -15.52 -27.35
C ALA A 186 8.53 -16.89 -26.68
N GLN A 187 8.68 -16.94 -25.36
CA GLN A 187 8.80 -18.19 -24.59
C GLN A 187 7.43 -18.78 -24.23
N ARG A 188 6.75 -19.38 -25.21
CA ARG A 188 5.53 -20.22 -25.05
C ARG A 188 4.52 -19.72 -24.01
N GLY A 189 4.10 -18.45 -24.07
CA GLY A 189 2.97 -17.94 -23.26
C GLY A 189 3.29 -17.66 -21.79
N GLY A 190 4.54 -17.74 -21.36
CA GLY A 190 4.94 -17.55 -19.96
C GLY A 190 4.65 -16.15 -19.39
N GLY A 191 4.62 -15.11 -20.22
CA GLY A 191 4.43 -13.73 -19.75
C GLY A 191 3.06 -13.49 -19.09
N LEU A 192 1.99 -14.12 -19.58
CA LEU A 192 0.64 -13.95 -19.00
C LEU A 192 0.54 -14.44 -17.56
N TRP A 193 1.10 -15.60 -17.28
CA TRP A 193 1.02 -16.20 -15.94
C TRP A 193 1.81 -15.41 -14.90
N TRP A 194 2.99 -14.90 -15.28
CA TRP A 194 3.82 -14.10 -14.37
C TRP A 194 3.17 -12.74 -14.09
N HIS A 195 2.61 -12.12 -15.12
CA HIS A 195 1.85 -10.88 -14.97
C HIS A 195 0.61 -11.09 -14.08
N ALA A 196 -0.18 -12.14 -14.33
CA ALA A 196 -1.35 -12.47 -13.53
C ALA A 196 -0.98 -12.78 -12.06
N ALA A 197 0.11 -13.53 -11.84
CA ALA A 197 0.61 -13.79 -10.50
C ALA A 197 1.04 -12.51 -9.78
N PHE A 198 1.73 -11.60 -10.47
CA PHE A 198 2.09 -10.30 -9.91
C PHE A 198 0.86 -9.47 -9.54
N MET A 199 -0.11 -9.35 -10.44
CA MET A 199 -1.37 -8.65 -10.16
C MET A 199 -2.13 -9.29 -8.99
N ALA A 200 -2.13 -10.62 -8.88
CA ALA A 200 -2.74 -11.31 -7.75
C ALA A 200 -2.07 -10.96 -6.42
N LEU A 201 -0.73 -10.83 -6.39
CA LEU A 201 -0.01 -10.38 -5.19
C LEU A 201 -0.32 -8.92 -4.84
N VAL A 202 -0.44 -8.04 -5.85
CA VAL A 202 -0.84 -6.64 -5.65
C VAL A 202 -2.25 -6.59 -5.05
N VAL A 203 -3.23 -7.29 -5.65
CA VAL A 203 -4.60 -7.38 -5.13
C VAL A 203 -4.62 -7.92 -3.70
N LEU A 204 -3.85 -8.98 -3.43
CA LEU A 204 -3.77 -9.57 -2.10
C LEU A 204 -3.27 -8.56 -1.06
N CYS A 205 -2.20 -7.80 -1.37
CA CYS A 205 -1.67 -6.76 -0.48
C CYS A 205 -2.66 -5.60 -0.29
N VAL A 206 -3.33 -5.17 -1.37
CA VAL A 206 -4.33 -4.10 -1.30
C VAL A 206 -5.51 -4.52 -0.43
N VAL A 207 -6.06 -5.73 -0.64
CA VAL A 207 -7.19 -6.25 0.14
C VAL A 207 -6.82 -6.49 1.59
N GLY A 208 -5.65 -7.09 1.85
CA GLY A 208 -5.19 -7.33 3.22
C GLY A 208 -4.90 -6.05 3.97
N GLY A 209 -4.30 -5.06 3.31
CA GLY A 209 -4.08 -3.74 3.87
C GLY A 209 -5.38 -2.98 4.10
N PHE A 210 -6.32 -3.04 3.14
CA PHE A 210 -7.65 -2.46 3.26
C PHE A 210 -8.42 -3.00 4.47
N ALA A 211 -8.49 -4.32 4.59
CA ALA A 211 -9.25 -4.98 5.64
C ALA A 211 -8.73 -4.66 7.06
N ALA A 212 -7.43 -4.40 7.19
CA ALA A 212 -6.77 -4.20 8.47
C ALA A 212 -6.48 -2.72 8.81
N LEU A 213 -6.13 -1.91 7.83
CA LEU A 213 -5.61 -0.55 8.03
C LEU A 213 -6.45 0.53 7.32
N GLY A 214 -7.38 0.13 6.49
CA GLY A 214 -8.19 1.03 5.65
C GLY A 214 -7.59 1.29 4.28
N THR A 215 -8.42 1.83 3.38
CA THR A 215 -8.07 2.04 1.97
C THR A 215 -6.87 2.96 1.80
N LEU A 216 -6.95 4.16 2.37
CA LEU A 216 -5.95 5.20 2.19
C LEU A 216 -4.54 4.70 2.52
N MET A 217 -4.38 3.98 3.62
CA MET A 217 -3.09 3.50 4.09
C MET A 217 -2.54 2.35 3.26
N SER A 218 -3.41 1.45 2.78
CA SER A 218 -3.00 0.27 2.00
C SER A 218 -2.22 0.66 0.75
N VAL A 219 -2.77 1.57 -0.07
CA VAL A 219 -2.13 2.01 -1.32
C VAL A 219 -1.04 3.05 -1.06
N GLY A 220 -1.27 3.98 -0.14
CA GLY A 220 -0.30 5.01 0.17
C GLY A 220 1.03 4.44 0.67
N LEU A 221 1.00 3.42 1.54
CA LEU A 221 2.20 2.75 2.03
C LEU A 221 2.88 1.88 0.96
N MET A 222 2.13 1.42 -0.06
CA MET A 222 2.71 0.73 -1.22
C MET A 222 3.40 1.70 -2.16
N MET A 223 2.77 2.84 -2.49
CA MET A 223 3.17 3.70 -3.60
C MET A 223 4.14 4.81 -3.19
N LEU A 224 3.89 5.55 -2.10
CA LEU A 224 4.74 6.68 -1.71
C LEU A 224 6.20 6.28 -1.44
N PRO A 225 6.48 5.21 -0.67
CA PRO A 225 7.85 4.75 -0.48
C PRO A 225 8.51 4.26 -1.77
N ALA A 226 7.74 3.62 -2.66
CA ALA A 226 8.24 3.15 -3.95
C ALA A 226 8.67 4.31 -4.87
N ILE A 227 7.85 5.37 -4.93
CA ILE A 227 8.17 6.57 -5.70
C ILE A 227 9.38 7.30 -5.09
N ALA A 228 9.43 7.42 -3.75
CA ALA A 228 10.56 8.03 -3.04
C ALA A 228 11.89 7.29 -3.31
N ALA A 229 11.86 5.96 -3.30
CA ALA A 229 13.03 5.10 -3.48
C ALA A 229 13.72 5.30 -4.84
N ARG A 230 13.00 5.74 -5.87
CA ARG A 230 13.54 6.02 -7.20
C ARG A 230 14.61 7.11 -7.19
N HIS A 231 14.49 8.07 -6.27
CA HIS A 231 15.47 9.15 -6.11
C HIS A 231 16.77 8.71 -5.41
N TRP A 232 16.75 7.54 -4.74
CA TRP A 232 17.89 7.05 -3.95
C TRP A 232 18.73 6.01 -4.67
N SER A 233 18.16 5.23 -5.57
CA SER A 233 18.89 4.15 -6.26
C SER A 233 18.50 3.98 -7.71
N GLY A 234 19.50 3.68 -8.58
CA GLY A 234 19.28 3.31 -9.97
C GLY A 234 19.12 1.81 -10.20
N HIS A 235 19.35 0.99 -9.18
CA HIS A 235 19.28 -0.46 -9.29
C HIS A 235 18.00 -0.94 -8.59
N LEU A 236 17.29 -1.87 -9.21
CA LEU A 236 16.04 -2.41 -8.71
C LEU A 236 16.14 -2.87 -7.24
N ALA A 237 17.15 -3.68 -6.91
CA ALA A 237 17.34 -4.15 -5.53
C ALA A 237 17.60 -3.01 -4.54
N GLY A 238 18.26 -1.94 -4.97
CA GLY A 238 18.46 -0.73 -4.18
C GLY A 238 17.16 0.05 -3.97
N GLN A 239 16.33 0.17 -5.02
CA GLN A 239 15.01 0.81 -4.93
C GLN A 239 14.10 0.04 -3.96
N VAL A 240 14.06 -1.29 -4.07
CA VAL A 240 13.26 -2.13 -3.14
C VAL A 240 13.70 -1.96 -1.70
N ARG A 241 15.01 -1.99 -1.42
CA ARG A 241 15.52 -1.76 -0.06
C ARG A 241 15.17 -0.35 0.46
N ALA A 242 15.39 0.67 -0.37
CA ALA A 242 15.06 2.04 -0.01
C ALA A 242 13.55 2.21 0.25
N ALA A 243 12.69 1.61 -0.58
CA ALA A 243 11.24 1.65 -0.40
C ALA A 243 10.81 1.01 0.93
N VAL A 244 11.35 -0.15 1.27
CA VAL A 244 11.08 -0.83 2.55
C VAL A 244 11.52 0.04 3.73
N VAL A 245 12.74 0.61 3.68
CA VAL A 245 13.24 1.49 4.74
C VAL A 245 12.35 2.72 4.91
N VAL A 246 11.99 3.39 3.82
CA VAL A 246 11.08 4.55 3.85
C VAL A 246 9.73 4.17 4.44
N ALA A 247 9.15 3.03 4.05
CA ALA A 247 7.87 2.55 4.57
C ALA A 247 7.93 2.25 6.08
N CYS A 248 8.98 1.57 6.54
CA CYS A 248 9.18 1.28 7.96
C CYS A 248 9.35 2.56 8.79
N LEU A 249 10.16 3.50 8.30
CA LEU A 249 10.35 4.80 8.96
C LEU A 249 9.06 5.62 8.99
N SER A 250 8.30 5.61 7.89
CA SER A 250 7.00 6.30 7.81
C SER A 250 5.98 5.70 8.77
N SER A 251 5.93 4.38 8.89
CA SER A 251 5.05 3.68 9.82
C SER A 251 5.40 4.02 11.27
N TRP A 252 6.67 3.96 11.62
CA TRP A 252 7.12 4.27 12.97
C TRP A 252 6.90 5.74 13.34
N ALA A 253 7.41 6.67 12.53
CA ALA A 253 7.30 8.10 12.80
C ALA A 253 5.86 8.61 12.67
N GLY A 254 5.07 8.04 11.75
CA GLY A 254 3.66 8.38 11.57
C GLY A 254 2.79 7.94 12.75
N LEU A 255 3.05 6.78 13.34
CA LEU A 255 2.39 6.36 14.58
C LEU A 255 2.75 7.25 15.77
N LEU A 256 4.01 7.69 15.87
CA LEU A 256 4.42 8.67 16.87
C LEU A 256 3.71 10.01 16.68
N LEU A 257 3.65 10.50 15.45
CA LEU A 257 2.93 11.72 15.11
C LEU A 257 1.44 11.62 15.47
N SER A 258 0.81 10.48 15.12
CA SER A 258 -0.59 10.18 15.46
C SER A 258 -0.83 10.26 16.97
N PHE A 259 0.05 9.66 17.76
CA PHE A 259 -0.08 9.62 19.21
C PHE A 259 0.07 11.01 19.87
N HIS A 260 1.03 11.82 19.41
CA HIS A 260 1.32 13.13 20.03
C HIS A 260 0.41 14.25 19.52
N ALA A 261 -0.08 14.15 18.27
CA ALA A 261 -0.90 15.19 17.65
C ALA A 261 -2.40 14.85 17.63
N ASP A 262 -2.84 13.73 18.25
CA ASP A 262 -4.22 13.23 18.25
C ASP A 262 -4.79 13.09 16.81
N LEU A 263 -3.94 12.75 15.83
CA LEU A 263 -4.34 12.57 14.44
C LEU A 263 -4.71 11.11 14.15
N PRO A 264 -5.63 10.86 13.19
CA PRO A 264 -5.86 9.49 12.72
C PRO A 264 -4.57 8.86 12.19
N ALA A 265 -4.25 7.63 12.61
CA ALA A 265 -2.95 7.02 12.37
C ALA A 265 -2.64 6.79 10.87
N GLY A 266 -3.65 6.40 10.06
CA GLY A 266 -3.49 6.24 8.61
C GLY A 266 -2.99 7.51 7.93
N PRO A 267 -3.75 8.62 8.00
CA PRO A 267 -3.30 9.91 7.47
C PRO A 267 -1.96 10.39 8.01
N ALA A 268 -1.67 10.19 9.31
CA ALA A 268 -0.40 10.59 9.91
C ALA A 268 0.79 9.85 9.29
N ILE A 269 0.67 8.54 9.07
CA ILE A 269 1.70 7.71 8.42
C ILE A 269 1.93 8.18 6.98
N LEU A 270 0.85 8.49 6.24
CA LEU A 270 0.95 8.95 4.86
C LEU A 270 1.53 10.37 4.75
N LEU A 271 1.23 11.26 5.69
CA LEU A 271 1.84 12.59 5.75
C LEU A 271 3.35 12.49 5.95
N VAL A 272 3.80 11.60 6.83
CA VAL A 272 5.23 11.33 7.02
C VAL A 272 5.86 10.72 5.76
N ALA A 273 5.21 9.74 5.14
CA ALA A 273 5.67 9.13 3.89
C ALA A 273 5.76 10.16 2.75
N GLY A 274 4.75 11.01 2.63
CA GLY A 274 4.72 12.14 1.69
C GLY A 274 5.82 13.16 1.96
N GLY A 275 6.06 13.50 3.22
CA GLY A 275 7.18 14.36 3.63
C GLY A 275 8.54 13.78 3.25
N ILE A 276 8.76 12.47 3.49
CA ILE A 276 9.99 11.78 3.07
C ILE A 276 10.12 11.77 1.55
N TRP A 277 9.03 11.54 0.82
CA TRP A 277 9.03 11.61 -0.64
C TRP A 277 9.40 13.01 -1.13
N LEU A 278 8.78 14.08 -0.62
CA LEU A 278 9.13 15.45 -0.99
C LEU A 278 10.59 15.77 -0.68
N ALA A 279 11.09 15.36 0.48
CA ALA A 279 12.50 15.49 0.83
C ALA A 279 13.39 14.71 -0.16
N SER A 280 12.98 13.52 -0.57
CA SER A 280 13.69 12.69 -1.56
C SER A 280 13.76 13.37 -2.93
N VAL A 281 12.69 14.04 -3.36
CA VAL A 281 12.65 14.84 -4.60
C VAL A 281 13.60 16.04 -4.49
N ALA A 282 13.68 16.68 -3.33
CA ALA A 282 14.54 17.85 -3.14
C ALA A 282 16.04 17.48 -3.09
N VAL A 283 16.41 16.45 -2.32
CA VAL A 283 17.79 16.15 -1.90
C VAL A 283 18.32 14.83 -2.48
N GLY A 284 17.47 13.99 -3.08
CA GLY A 284 17.86 12.67 -3.58
C GLY A 284 19.08 12.72 -4.50
N PRO A 285 19.98 11.73 -4.44
CA PRO A 285 21.20 11.72 -5.27
C PRO A 285 20.92 11.57 -6.77
N ARG A 286 19.67 11.22 -7.15
CA ARG A 286 19.25 11.06 -8.54
C ARG A 286 18.02 11.90 -8.83
N GLU A 287 18.07 12.64 -9.96
CA GLU A 287 16.95 13.44 -10.48
C GLU A 287 16.37 14.45 -9.46
N SER A 288 17.18 14.86 -8.44
CA SER A 288 16.73 15.84 -7.46
C SER A 288 16.76 17.27 -8.04
N LEU A 289 15.89 18.11 -7.49
CA LEU A 289 15.83 19.52 -7.88
C LEU A 289 17.15 20.23 -7.59
N ILE A 290 17.78 19.97 -6.46
CA ILE A 290 19.07 20.57 -6.08
C ILE A 290 20.20 20.06 -6.97
N GLY A 291 20.22 18.76 -7.29
CA GLY A 291 21.22 18.17 -8.18
C GLY A 291 21.15 18.72 -9.61
N ARG A 292 19.95 18.95 -10.14
CA ARG A 292 19.77 19.57 -11.47
C ARG A 292 20.18 21.04 -11.46
N ALA A 293 19.78 21.80 -10.47
CA ALA A 293 20.16 23.21 -10.35
C ALA A 293 21.70 23.37 -10.26
N TRP A 294 22.40 22.45 -9.58
CA TRP A 294 23.86 22.49 -9.48
C TRP A 294 24.57 22.12 -10.80
N LEU A 295 23.98 21.22 -11.59
CA LEU A 295 24.50 20.87 -12.92
C LEU A 295 24.28 21.97 -13.96
N ASP A 296 23.14 22.68 -13.88
CA ASP A 296 22.83 23.81 -14.80
C ASP A 296 23.73 25.01 -14.53
N VAL A 297 24.11 25.27 -13.28
CA VAL A 297 25.09 26.33 -12.91
C VAL A 297 26.50 26.02 -13.38
N LYS A 298 26.85 24.74 -13.62
CA LYS A 298 28.17 24.31 -14.10
C LYS A 298 28.28 24.13 -15.62
N ARG A 299 27.21 24.34 -16.37
CA ARG A 299 27.29 24.39 -17.84
C ARG A 299 27.62 25.84 -18.22
N PRO A 300 28.83 26.07 -18.85
CA PRO A 300 29.22 27.39 -19.33
C PRO A 300 28.36 27.83 -20.51
#